data_f5862feca12e6bcbb910630c9db59218
#
_entry.id   f5862feca12e6bcbb910630c9db59218
#
_cell.length_a   1.000
_cell.length_b   1.000
_cell.length_c   1.000
_cell.angle_alpha   90.00
_cell.angle_beta   90.00
_cell.angle_gamma   90.00
#
_symmetry.space_group_name_H-M   'P 1'
#
loop_
_entity.id
_entity.type
_entity.pdbx_description
1 polymer ?
#
loop_
_entity_poly.entity_id
_entity_poly.type
_entity_poly.pdbx_seq_one_letter_code
_entity_poly.pdbx_strand_id
1 'polypeptide(L)'
;MKKIAAALIGIPLVAAALLVSVPARATDDDAAALFNGKCKMCHGATAEKKIDKTKADDVLMQTVLDGKAAEKPPNMPAYKDKGLTADQAKALVTYIKSLQ
;
A
#
# COMPACT_ATOMS: atom_id res chain seq x y z
N MET A 1 -61.23 31.78 13.98
CA MET A 1 -60.52 31.40 14.10
C MET A 1 -59.67 30.84 13.39
N LYS A 2 -58.98 30.78 13.18
CA LYS A 2 -58.16 30.32 12.45
C LYS A 2 -57.10 29.75 12.85
N LYS A 3 -56.61 28.94 12.42
CA LYS A 3 -55.66 28.30 12.76
C LYS A 3 -54.77 28.21 11.93
N ILE A 4 -53.70 28.23 12.10
CA ILE A 4 -52.73 28.17 11.34
C ILE A 4 -52.01 27.02 11.41
N ALA A 5 -51.99 26.25 10.58
CA ALA A 5 -51.21 25.13 10.53
C ALA A 5 -49.87 25.50 10.15
N ALA A 6 -49.07 25.51 11.04
CA ALA A 6 -47.70 25.67 10.74
C ALA A 6 -47.21 24.44 10.10
N ALA A 7 -47.10 24.49 8.92
CA ALA A 7 -46.49 23.36 8.27
C ALA A 7 -45.03 23.34 8.54
N LEU A 8 -44.70 22.44 9.35
CA LEU A 8 -43.38 22.29 9.58
C LEU A 8 -42.84 21.47 8.58
N ILE A 9 -42.15 21.98 7.77
CA ILE A 9 -41.51 21.26 6.80
C ILE A 9 -40.31 20.74 7.36
N GLY A 10 -40.31 19.50 7.63
CA GLY A 10 -39.10 18.84 7.99
C GLY A 10 -38.21 18.82 6.80
N ILE A 11 -37.19 19.53 6.88
CA ILE A 11 -36.20 19.48 5.88
C ILE A 11 -35.52 18.18 5.98
N PRO A 12 -35.56 17.36 4.99
CA PRO A 12 -34.78 16.17 5.03
C PRO A 12 -33.34 16.56 4.98
N LEU A 13 -32.68 16.32 6.02
CA LEU A 13 -31.29 16.44 6.00
C LEU A 13 -30.79 15.35 5.15
N VAL A 14 -30.57 15.66 3.93
CA VAL A 14 -29.87 14.72 3.11
C VAL A 14 -28.46 14.77 3.56
N ALA A 15 -28.16 13.90 4.41
CA ALA A 15 -26.79 13.62 4.64
C ALA A 15 -26.28 13.01 3.37
N ALA A 16 -25.74 13.83 2.54
CA ALA A 16 -25.01 13.31 1.45
C ALA A 16 -23.87 12.55 2.05
N ALA A 17 -24.02 11.28 2.08
CA ALA A 17 -22.89 10.45 2.38
C ALA A 17 -21.92 10.69 1.25
N LEU A 18 -20.98 11.53 1.52
CA LEU A 18 -19.89 11.66 0.64
C LEU A 18 -19.15 10.34 0.70
N LEU A 19 -19.49 9.52 -0.24
CA LEU A 19 -18.67 8.41 -0.49
C LEU A 19 -17.39 8.94 -1.08
N VAL A 20 -16.52 9.33 -0.25
CA VAL A 20 -15.19 9.59 -0.68
C VAL A 20 -14.61 8.23 -0.94
N SER A 21 -14.55 7.86 -2.19
CA SER A 21 -13.77 6.71 -2.52
C SER A 21 -12.32 7.11 -2.30
N VAL A 22 -11.85 6.80 -1.15
CA VAL A 22 -10.44 6.90 -0.85
C VAL A 22 -9.77 5.82 -1.68
N PRO A 23 -8.85 6.18 -2.58
CA PRO A 23 -8.10 5.15 -3.27
C PRO A 23 -7.48 4.25 -2.21
N ALA A 24 -7.64 2.96 -2.42
CA ALA A 24 -7.11 1.98 -1.50
C ALA A 24 -5.62 2.21 -1.34
N ARG A 25 -5.24 2.75 -0.21
CA ARG A 25 -3.83 2.86 0.11
C ARG A 25 -3.38 1.52 0.65
N ALA A 26 -2.22 1.09 0.22
CA ALA A 26 -1.62 -0.08 0.80
C ALA A 26 -1.36 0.19 2.28
N THR A 27 -1.89 -0.67 3.12
CA THR A 27 -1.71 -0.58 4.58
C THR A 27 -0.48 -1.38 4.98
N ASP A 28 -0.05 -1.21 6.22
CA ASP A 28 1.05 -2.01 6.77
C ASP A 28 0.72 -3.50 6.74
N ASP A 29 -0.55 -3.86 6.94
CA ASP A 29 -0.97 -5.27 6.88
C ASP A 29 -0.82 -5.82 5.47
N ASP A 30 -1.16 -5.03 4.45
CA ASP A 30 -0.99 -5.43 3.06
C ASP A 30 0.48 -5.59 2.71
N ALA A 31 1.32 -4.69 3.21
CA ALA A 31 2.76 -4.76 2.99
C ALA A 31 3.36 -6.00 3.64
N ALA A 32 2.93 -6.34 4.85
CA ALA A 32 3.38 -7.55 5.53
C ALA A 32 2.99 -8.80 4.75
N ALA A 33 1.76 -8.85 4.24
CA ALA A 33 1.29 -9.98 3.44
C ALA A 33 2.08 -10.11 2.14
N LEU A 34 2.38 -9.00 1.47
CA LEU A 34 3.19 -8.98 0.27
C LEU A 34 4.61 -9.50 0.55
N PHE A 35 5.21 -9.00 1.61
CA PHE A 35 6.55 -9.41 1.98
C PHE A 35 6.61 -10.90 2.29
N ASN A 36 5.70 -11.39 3.11
CA ASN A 36 5.66 -12.80 3.49
C ASN A 36 5.36 -13.72 2.32
N GLY A 37 4.57 -13.26 1.36
CA GLY A 37 4.18 -14.08 0.22
C GLY A 37 5.16 -14.05 -0.94
N LYS A 38 5.91 -12.96 -1.11
CA LYS A 38 6.70 -12.77 -2.32
C LYS A 38 8.17 -12.45 -2.07
N CYS A 39 8.53 -11.97 -0.93
CA CYS A 39 9.89 -11.46 -0.67
C CYS A 39 10.68 -12.31 0.32
N LYS A 40 10.00 -12.82 1.33
CA LYS A 40 10.62 -13.51 2.43
C LYS A 40 11.47 -14.71 2.01
N MET A 41 11.05 -15.43 0.99
CA MET A 41 11.75 -16.64 0.55
C MET A 41 13.19 -16.34 0.16
N CYS A 42 13.46 -15.21 -0.47
CA CYS A 42 14.80 -14.83 -0.89
C CYS A 42 15.47 -13.88 0.07
N HIS A 43 14.72 -13.05 0.77
CA HIS A 43 15.28 -11.99 1.60
C HIS A 43 15.27 -12.27 3.10
N GLY A 44 14.63 -13.34 3.53
CA GLY A 44 14.57 -13.72 4.94
C GLY A 44 13.41 -13.06 5.67
N ALA A 45 13.09 -13.60 6.85
CA ALA A 45 11.91 -13.17 7.61
C ALA A 45 11.99 -11.72 8.08
N THR A 46 13.19 -11.20 8.29
CA THR A 46 13.43 -9.81 8.71
C THR A 46 14.10 -9.01 7.60
N ALA A 47 14.04 -9.49 6.36
CA ALA A 47 14.67 -8.86 5.20
C ALA A 47 16.17 -8.66 5.43
N GLU A 48 16.80 -9.63 6.09
CA GLU A 48 18.20 -9.54 6.43
C GLU A 48 19.14 -9.95 5.31
N LYS A 49 18.61 -10.54 4.24
CA LYS A 49 19.44 -11.05 3.14
C LYS A 49 19.29 -10.20 1.91
N LYS A 50 20.41 -9.77 1.34
CA LYS A 50 20.46 -9.12 0.03
C LYS A 50 19.74 -7.79 -0.08
N ILE A 51 19.37 -7.17 1.05
CA ILE A 51 18.75 -5.86 1.06
C ILE A 51 19.62 -4.92 1.88
N ASP A 52 20.00 -3.80 1.28
CA ASP A 52 20.67 -2.73 2.01
C ASP A 52 19.63 -1.73 2.48
N LYS A 53 19.21 -1.87 3.74
CA LYS A 53 18.17 -1.01 4.33
C LYS A 53 18.61 0.43 4.53
N THR A 54 19.89 0.74 4.32
CA THR A 54 20.39 2.11 4.43
C THR A 54 20.17 2.93 3.18
N LYS A 55 19.81 2.27 2.08
CA LYS A 55 19.51 2.98 0.84
C LYS A 55 18.24 3.79 0.96
N ALA A 56 18.15 4.86 0.19
CA ALA A 56 16.96 5.70 0.16
C ALA A 56 15.73 4.91 -0.26
N ASP A 57 14.56 5.32 0.23
CA ASP A 57 13.31 4.63 -0.05
C ASP A 57 13.02 4.54 -1.55
N ASP A 58 13.26 5.63 -2.28
CA ASP A 58 12.98 5.65 -3.71
C ASP A 58 13.88 4.69 -4.49
N VAL A 59 15.10 4.48 -4.05
CA VAL A 59 16.02 3.51 -4.65
C VAL A 59 15.48 2.09 -4.43
N LEU A 60 15.07 1.79 -3.22
CA LEU A 60 14.50 0.48 -2.90
C LEU A 60 13.18 0.24 -3.62
N MET A 61 12.34 1.25 -3.70
CA MET A 61 11.07 1.18 -4.43
C MET A 61 11.31 0.88 -5.91
N GLN A 62 12.28 1.57 -6.50
CA GLN A 62 12.62 1.37 -7.91
C GLN A 62 13.10 -0.06 -8.15
N THR A 63 13.90 -0.58 -7.24
CA THR A 63 14.38 -1.97 -7.32
C THR A 63 13.22 -2.97 -7.26
N VAL A 64 12.27 -2.75 -6.37
CA VAL A 64 11.10 -3.62 -6.27
C VAL A 64 10.27 -3.57 -7.55
N LEU A 65 10.07 -2.39 -8.09
CA LEU A 65 9.22 -2.22 -9.27
C LEU A 65 9.89 -2.73 -10.54
N ASP A 66 11.16 -2.44 -10.72
CA ASP A 66 11.89 -2.76 -11.94
C ASP A 66 12.62 -4.09 -11.90
N GLY A 67 12.78 -4.65 -10.70
CA GLY A 67 13.56 -5.86 -10.55
C GLY A 67 15.06 -5.59 -10.56
N LYS A 68 15.81 -6.63 -10.43
CA LYS A 68 17.27 -6.56 -10.44
C LYS A 68 17.85 -7.86 -10.93
N ALA A 69 18.77 -7.75 -11.88
CA ALA A 69 19.54 -8.91 -12.32
C ALA A 69 20.50 -9.34 -11.23
N ALA A 70 20.56 -10.62 -10.97
CA ALA A 70 21.50 -11.21 -10.03
C ALA A 70 22.67 -11.84 -10.77
N GLU A 71 23.82 -11.90 -10.10
CA GLU A 71 24.96 -12.61 -10.67
C GLU A 71 24.67 -14.09 -10.85
N LYS A 72 23.87 -14.64 -9.95
CA LYS A 72 23.41 -16.02 -10.01
C LYS A 72 21.90 -16.04 -9.94
N PRO A 73 21.21 -16.85 -10.77
CA PRO A 73 19.77 -16.98 -10.70
C PRO A 73 19.31 -17.44 -9.32
N PRO A 74 18.09 -17.05 -8.90
CA PRO A 74 17.13 -16.32 -9.67
C PRO A 74 17.35 -14.81 -9.61
N ASN A 75 16.97 -14.13 -10.68
CA ASN A 75 16.92 -12.67 -10.69
C ASN A 75 15.71 -12.20 -9.89
N MET A 76 15.81 -11.00 -9.34
CA MET A 76 14.65 -10.38 -8.72
C MET A 76 13.70 -9.89 -9.80
N PRO A 77 12.43 -10.38 -9.80
CA PRO A 77 11.49 -9.98 -10.85
C PRO A 77 11.04 -8.53 -10.70
N ALA A 78 10.59 -7.96 -11.82
CA ALA A 78 10.00 -6.63 -11.82
C ALA A 78 8.55 -6.74 -11.37
N TYR A 79 8.26 -6.36 -10.14
CA TYR A 79 6.93 -6.54 -9.58
C TYR A 79 5.88 -5.59 -10.18
N LYS A 80 6.31 -4.50 -10.84
CA LYS A 80 5.36 -3.67 -11.60
C LYS A 80 4.65 -4.48 -12.68
N ASP A 81 5.35 -5.44 -13.27
CA ASP A 81 4.79 -6.29 -14.32
C ASP A 81 3.78 -7.30 -13.73
N LYS A 82 3.79 -7.46 -12.42
CA LYS A 82 2.85 -8.32 -11.69
C LYS A 82 1.73 -7.52 -11.02
N GLY A 83 1.61 -6.24 -11.36
CA GLY A 83 0.54 -5.41 -10.86
C GLY A 83 0.85 -4.62 -9.60
N LEU A 84 2.09 -4.63 -9.12
CA LEU A 84 2.45 -3.85 -7.94
C LEU A 84 2.48 -2.36 -8.28
N THR A 85 1.79 -1.56 -7.49
CA THR A 85 1.75 -0.12 -7.68
C THR A 85 2.88 0.57 -6.93
N ALA A 86 3.13 1.84 -7.27
CA ALA A 86 4.11 2.64 -6.56
C ALA A 86 3.76 2.82 -5.08
N ASP A 87 2.47 2.97 -4.76
CA ASP A 87 2.04 3.09 -3.35
C ASP A 87 2.28 1.80 -2.59
N GLN A 88 2.05 0.65 -3.22
CA GLN A 88 2.34 -0.64 -2.62
C GLN A 88 3.84 -0.83 -2.43
N ALA A 89 4.65 -0.41 -3.39
CA ALA A 89 6.10 -0.48 -3.25
C ALA A 89 6.59 0.40 -2.11
N LYS A 90 6.02 1.59 -1.94
CA LYS A 90 6.37 2.47 -0.83
C LYS A 90 6.02 1.84 0.51
N ALA A 91 4.82 1.30 0.64
CA ALA A 91 4.40 0.62 1.87
C ALA A 91 5.29 -0.59 2.16
N LEU A 92 5.68 -1.32 1.13
CA LEU A 92 6.56 -2.47 1.27
C LEU A 92 7.93 -2.05 1.77
N VAL A 93 8.51 -1.00 1.22
CA VAL A 93 9.82 -0.49 1.65
C VAL A 93 9.77 0.00 3.10
N THR A 94 8.71 0.71 3.47
CA THR A 94 8.51 1.14 4.85
C THR A 94 8.45 -0.06 5.79
N TYR A 95 7.71 -1.09 5.40
CA TYR A 95 7.62 -2.31 6.18
C TYR A 95 8.99 -2.98 6.32
N ILE A 96 9.72 -3.14 5.23
CA ILE A 96 11.04 -3.76 5.22
C ILE A 96 12.00 -3.04 6.17
N LYS A 97 12.00 -1.71 6.13
CA LYS A 97 12.87 -0.92 7.01
C LYS A 97 12.47 -1.01 8.47
N SER A 98 11.23 -1.39 8.76
CA SER A 98 10.76 -1.59 10.13
C SER A 98 11.18 -2.94 10.71
N LEU A 99 11.58 -3.87 9.87
CA LEU A 99 12.00 -5.20 10.33
C LEU A 99 13.40 -5.18 10.91
N GLN A 100 13.60 -5.91 11.96
CA GLN A 100 14.89 -5.97 12.64
C GLN A 100 15.42 -7.40 12.74
#